data_792d828bf3c72af09f116bcd3d4eb503
#
_entry.id   792d828bf3c72af09f116bcd3d4eb503
#
_cell.length_a   1.000
_cell.length_b   1.000
_cell.length_c   1.000
_cell.angle_alpha   90.00
_cell.angle_beta   90.00
_cell.angle_gamma   90.00
#
_symmetry.space_group_name_H-M   'P 1'
#
loop_
_entity.id
_entity.type
_entity.pdbx_description
1 polymer ?
#
loop_
_entity_poly.entity_id
_entity_poly.type
_entity_poly.pdbx_seq_one_letter_code
_entity_poly.pdbx_strand_id
1 'polypeptide(L)'
;MRKTKIIATIGPASSDPSVFAAMCRAGVNVARLNFSHGTHEEQLAKIRMIQKVREELDLPIAIMLDTKGPEYRTGTFKTGKVHINDGDLFTFTTRDVEGDGTIVSVSYKNLAKELQPGDTILVNNGLVSFRVLAIEGQDIRCQAIIGGDLSDHKSMSFPNKVLKQTYLSEQDKKDLLLGIENHVDFIAASFVSCKQDILDLKEFLSAHGGGSIDIIAKIENRAGVDNIEDICGVCEGIMVARGDLGVEVPFTELPAIQKQLITTCRLLGTRVITATEMLESMIQNPRPTRAEISDVANAVYDGTSAIMLSGETAAGKYPVQAVETMAAIAEETEQHIHYETRFRNNKFQIRSLLDAISHATCGMAIDIGAKAIVVSSISGRTVRMVSRFRVPTDIVGMATSKAVWYKLALSWGVQPVLCEHFESTDVLFYHARKAAKQALHLVPGDRIVLTGGTVNGTSGNTNLIRVDTIQ
;
A
#
# COMPACT_ATOMS: atom_id res chain seq x y z
N MET A 1 17.66 12.75 5.64
CA MET A 1 17.07 11.38 5.44
C MET A 1 15.77 11.51 4.67
N ARG A 2 15.56 10.69 3.63
CA ARG A 2 14.28 10.64 2.92
C ARG A 2 13.15 10.18 3.85
N LYS A 3 12.04 10.91 3.87
CA LYS A 3 10.90 10.64 4.75
C LYS A 3 9.87 9.71 4.09
N THR A 4 9.57 9.95 2.80
CA THR A 4 8.65 9.12 1.99
C THR A 4 9.29 7.77 1.70
N LYS A 5 8.56 6.68 1.94
CA LYS A 5 9.06 5.31 1.78
C LYS A 5 8.89 4.82 0.35
N ILE A 6 9.71 3.83 -0.06
CA ILE A 6 9.62 3.21 -1.38
C ILE A 6 9.27 1.74 -1.25
N ILE A 7 8.26 1.33 -2.02
CA ILE A 7 7.88 -0.06 -2.20
C ILE A 7 8.32 -0.47 -3.60
N ALA A 8 8.98 -1.61 -3.72
CA ALA A 8 9.37 -2.19 -5.00
C ALA A 8 8.73 -3.56 -5.19
N THR A 9 8.11 -3.77 -6.35
CA THR A 9 7.58 -5.10 -6.71
C THR A 9 8.70 -5.99 -7.21
N ILE A 10 8.78 -7.20 -6.65
CA ILE A 10 9.81 -8.18 -6.97
C ILE A 10 9.29 -9.13 -8.05
N GLY A 11 10.04 -9.19 -9.14
CA GLY A 11 9.74 -10.03 -10.29
C GLY A 11 11.02 -10.47 -11.01
N PRO A 12 10.92 -10.99 -12.24
CA PRO A 12 12.08 -11.51 -12.97
C PRO A 12 13.29 -10.58 -13.02
N ALA A 13 13.08 -9.27 -13.13
CA ALA A 13 14.16 -8.27 -13.21
C ALA A 13 14.89 -8.02 -11.87
N SER A 14 14.28 -8.38 -10.74
CA SER A 14 14.76 -8.08 -9.39
C SER A 14 14.87 -9.30 -8.47
N SER A 15 14.70 -10.52 -8.99
CA SER A 15 14.80 -11.77 -8.22
C SER A 15 16.26 -12.23 -8.00
N ASP A 16 17.24 -11.63 -8.68
CA ASP A 16 18.66 -11.86 -8.39
C ASP A 16 19.03 -11.20 -7.05
N PRO A 17 19.65 -11.92 -6.09
CA PRO A 17 20.01 -11.38 -4.79
C PRO A 17 20.89 -10.11 -4.85
N SER A 18 21.80 -10.02 -5.82
CA SER A 18 22.71 -8.88 -5.97
C SER A 18 21.97 -7.64 -6.47
N VAL A 19 21.04 -7.81 -7.40
CA VAL A 19 20.18 -6.74 -7.90
C VAL A 19 19.26 -6.25 -6.78
N PHE A 20 18.61 -7.17 -6.06
CA PHE A 20 17.75 -6.81 -4.93
C PHE A 20 18.53 -6.09 -3.82
N ALA A 21 19.73 -6.57 -3.48
CA ALA A 21 20.61 -5.89 -2.51
C ALA A 21 21.00 -4.46 -2.97
N ALA A 22 21.25 -4.26 -4.26
CA ALA A 22 21.50 -2.94 -4.82
C ALA A 22 20.26 -2.03 -4.71
N MET A 23 19.05 -2.55 -5.00
CA MET A 23 17.79 -1.81 -4.81
C MET A 23 17.55 -1.44 -3.33
N CYS A 24 17.87 -2.34 -2.39
CA CYS A 24 17.78 -2.04 -0.95
C CYS A 24 18.71 -0.88 -0.57
N ARG A 25 19.95 -0.86 -1.06
CA ARG A 25 20.91 0.24 -0.84
C ARG A 25 20.47 1.53 -1.52
N ALA A 26 19.80 1.44 -2.67
CA ALA A 26 19.20 2.58 -3.38
C ALA A 26 17.97 3.16 -2.63
N GLY A 27 17.40 2.43 -1.66
CA GLY A 27 16.40 2.99 -0.76
C GLY A 27 15.05 2.27 -0.72
N VAL A 28 14.93 1.03 -1.17
CA VAL A 28 13.72 0.21 -0.96
C VAL A 28 13.48 0.01 0.53
N ASN A 29 12.24 0.13 0.95
CA ASN A 29 11.79 -0.10 2.31
C ASN A 29 10.88 -1.32 2.44
N VAL A 30 10.13 -1.64 1.38
CA VAL A 30 9.19 -2.76 1.33
C VAL A 30 9.33 -3.50 0.01
N ALA A 31 9.48 -4.81 0.07
CA ALA A 31 9.44 -5.70 -1.08
C ALA A 31 8.02 -6.24 -1.26
N ARG A 32 7.36 -5.88 -2.37
CA ARG A 32 6.01 -6.36 -2.71
C ARG A 32 6.08 -7.59 -3.60
N LEU A 33 5.29 -8.59 -3.25
CA LEU A 33 5.09 -9.83 -4.00
C LEU A 33 3.66 -9.88 -4.52
N ASN A 34 3.48 -9.82 -5.85
CA ASN A 34 2.16 -9.90 -6.47
C ASN A 34 1.76 -11.36 -6.68
N PHE A 35 0.79 -11.84 -5.90
CA PHE A 35 0.28 -13.21 -5.96
C PHE A 35 -0.75 -13.45 -7.08
N SER A 36 -1.09 -12.42 -7.85
CA SER A 36 -1.85 -12.62 -9.10
C SER A 36 -1.02 -13.34 -10.18
N HIS A 37 0.29 -13.45 -10.01
CA HIS A 37 1.21 -14.03 -10.97
C HIS A 37 2.18 -15.02 -10.31
N GLY A 38 2.54 -16.06 -11.07
CA GLY A 38 3.49 -17.08 -10.66
C GLY A 38 2.88 -18.17 -9.76
N THR A 39 3.69 -19.16 -9.44
CA THR A 39 3.32 -20.28 -8.56
C THR A 39 3.70 -20.02 -7.10
N HIS A 40 3.17 -20.82 -6.18
CA HIS A 40 3.56 -20.76 -4.77
C HIS A 40 5.06 -21.02 -4.56
N GLU A 41 5.65 -21.93 -5.34
CA GLU A 41 7.09 -22.23 -5.30
C GLU A 41 7.94 -21.01 -5.71
N GLU A 42 7.53 -20.30 -6.76
CA GLU A 42 8.22 -19.09 -7.20
C GLU A 42 8.09 -17.95 -6.17
N GLN A 43 6.91 -17.78 -5.58
CA GLN A 43 6.69 -16.77 -4.53
C GLN A 43 7.51 -17.11 -3.27
N LEU A 44 7.55 -18.38 -2.87
CA LEU A 44 8.35 -18.84 -1.74
C LEU A 44 9.85 -18.62 -1.96
N ALA A 45 10.34 -18.88 -3.18
CA ALA A 45 11.74 -18.61 -3.52
C ALA A 45 12.09 -17.12 -3.38
N LYS A 46 11.20 -16.22 -3.81
CA LYS A 46 11.36 -14.75 -3.63
C LYS A 46 11.35 -14.36 -2.16
N ILE A 47 10.40 -14.89 -1.36
CA ILE A 47 10.35 -14.62 0.09
C ILE A 47 11.67 -14.97 0.75
N ARG A 48 12.19 -16.18 0.49
CA ARG A 48 13.46 -16.65 1.06
C ARG A 48 14.64 -15.78 0.63
N MET A 49 14.69 -15.39 -0.64
CA MET A 49 15.70 -14.47 -1.16
C MET A 49 15.67 -13.13 -0.43
N ILE A 50 14.48 -12.53 -0.27
CA ILE A 50 14.32 -11.26 0.43
C ILE A 50 14.74 -11.38 1.90
N GLN A 51 14.30 -12.44 2.59
CA GLN A 51 14.67 -12.71 3.99
C GLN A 51 16.19 -12.81 4.16
N LYS A 52 16.86 -13.54 3.27
CA LYS A 52 18.32 -13.70 3.28
C LYS A 52 19.02 -12.34 3.09
N VAL A 53 18.64 -11.59 2.04
CA VAL A 53 19.30 -10.32 1.72
C VAL A 53 19.08 -9.26 2.82
N ARG A 54 17.86 -9.14 3.38
CA ARG A 54 17.61 -8.17 4.46
C ARG A 54 18.39 -8.48 5.73
N GLU A 55 18.65 -9.76 6.02
CA GLU A 55 19.49 -10.18 7.14
C GLU A 55 20.97 -9.89 6.88
N GLU A 56 21.48 -10.20 5.68
CA GLU A 56 22.87 -9.91 5.29
C GLU A 56 23.18 -8.40 5.30
N LEU A 57 22.20 -7.57 4.96
CA LEU A 57 22.35 -6.10 4.95
C LEU A 57 22.04 -5.44 6.28
N ASP A 58 21.47 -6.16 7.25
CA ASP A 58 20.95 -5.63 8.51
C ASP A 58 19.99 -4.42 8.29
N LEU A 59 19.08 -4.57 7.33
CA LEU A 59 18.12 -3.52 6.95
C LEU A 59 16.67 -3.92 7.26
N PRO A 60 15.82 -2.98 7.72
CA PRO A 60 14.41 -3.22 8.00
C PRO A 60 13.56 -3.27 6.71
N ILE A 61 13.86 -4.23 5.83
CA ILE A 61 13.07 -4.41 4.61
C ILE A 61 11.86 -5.28 4.92
N ALA A 62 10.66 -4.74 4.81
CA ALA A 62 9.43 -5.47 5.03
C ALA A 62 9.01 -6.27 3.78
N ILE A 63 8.25 -7.35 3.98
CA ILE A 63 7.66 -8.18 2.92
C ILE A 63 6.16 -7.92 2.88
N MET A 64 5.65 -7.55 1.71
CA MET A 64 4.23 -7.32 1.45
C MET A 64 3.71 -8.36 0.45
N LEU A 65 2.76 -9.19 0.87
CA LEU A 65 2.00 -10.08 0.02
C LEU A 65 0.79 -9.32 -0.51
N ASP A 66 0.68 -9.20 -1.83
CA ASP A 66 -0.45 -8.56 -2.52
C ASP A 66 -1.36 -9.64 -3.09
N THR A 67 -2.59 -9.72 -2.56
CA THR A 67 -3.56 -10.76 -2.91
C THR A 67 -4.15 -10.52 -4.29
N LYS A 68 -4.68 -11.58 -4.90
CA LYS A 68 -5.40 -11.48 -6.16
C LYS A 68 -6.75 -10.78 -5.98
N GLY A 69 -7.45 -11.11 -4.92
CA GLY A 69 -8.78 -10.59 -4.63
C GLY A 69 -9.89 -11.12 -5.54
N PRO A 70 -11.12 -10.62 -5.38
CA PRO A 70 -12.27 -11.03 -6.14
C PRO A 70 -12.26 -10.43 -7.55
N GLU A 71 -11.54 -11.05 -8.48
CA GLU A 71 -11.51 -10.64 -9.88
C GLU A 71 -12.67 -11.24 -10.69
N TYR A 72 -13.20 -10.44 -11.58
CA TYR A 72 -14.18 -10.86 -12.59
C TYR A 72 -13.48 -11.01 -13.94
N ARG A 73 -13.72 -12.12 -14.64
CA ARG A 73 -13.08 -12.42 -15.92
C ARG A 73 -14.06 -13.01 -16.93
N THR A 74 -13.81 -12.78 -18.21
CA THR A 74 -14.44 -13.54 -19.29
C THR A 74 -13.95 -14.97 -19.28
N GLY A 75 -14.74 -15.86 -19.85
CA GLY A 75 -14.33 -17.24 -20.16
C GLY A 75 -13.36 -17.31 -21.34
N THR A 76 -13.32 -18.48 -21.99
CA THR A 76 -12.50 -18.76 -23.17
C THR A 76 -13.30 -18.59 -24.46
N PHE A 77 -12.60 -18.28 -25.56
CA PHE A 77 -13.17 -18.19 -26.91
C PHE A 77 -12.68 -19.34 -27.78
N LYS A 78 -13.57 -19.88 -28.66
CA LYS A 78 -13.26 -20.96 -29.59
C LYS A 78 -12.01 -20.71 -30.44
N THR A 79 -11.76 -19.46 -30.77
CA THR A 79 -10.62 -19.01 -31.59
C THR A 79 -9.52 -18.37 -30.75
N GLY A 80 -9.63 -18.41 -29.40
CA GLY A 80 -8.71 -17.73 -28.46
C GLY A 80 -8.84 -16.20 -28.47
N LYS A 81 -9.41 -15.62 -29.53
CA LYS A 81 -9.59 -14.18 -29.70
C LYS A 81 -10.72 -13.87 -30.67
N VAL A 82 -11.50 -12.82 -30.39
CA VAL A 82 -12.54 -12.28 -31.28
C VAL A 82 -12.40 -10.76 -31.36
N HIS A 83 -12.86 -10.20 -32.48
CA HIS A 83 -12.96 -8.74 -32.65
C HIS A 83 -14.43 -8.34 -32.57
N ILE A 84 -14.71 -7.29 -31.76
CA ILE A 84 -16.03 -6.70 -31.60
C ILE A 84 -15.98 -5.28 -32.15
N ASN A 85 -16.95 -4.90 -33.01
CA ASN A 85 -17.02 -3.53 -33.53
C ASN A 85 -17.90 -2.66 -32.62
N ASP A 86 -17.74 -1.35 -32.73
CA ASP A 86 -18.65 -0.37 -32.12
C ASP A 86 -20.10 -0.63 -32.60
N GLY A 87 -21.03 -0.69 -31.67
CA GLY A 87 -22.43 -0.94 -31.92
C GLY A 87 -22.84 -2.41 -32.00
N ASP A 88 -21.91 -3.34 -32.06
CA ASP A 88 -22.24 -4.78 -32.10
C ASP A 88 -23.04 -5.21 -30.88
N LEU A 89 -23.96 -6.14 -31.08
CA LEU A 89 -24.68 -6.81 -29.99
C LEU A 89 -23.84 -7.98 -29.50
N PHE A 90 -23.60 -8.04 -28.17
CA PHE A 90 -22.80 -9.06 -27.53
C PHE A 90 -23.47 -9.53 -26.23
N THR A 91 -23.33 -10.82 -25.90
CA THR A 91 -23.95 -11.42 -24.72
C THR A 91 -22.87 -11.91 -23.74
N PHE A 92 -22.89 -11.42 -22.52
CA PHE A 92 -22.20 -12.06 -21.40
C PHE A 92 -23.18 -13.05 -20.74
N THR A 93 -22.70 -14.24 -20.40
CA THR A 93 -23.56 -15.25 -19.79
C THR A 93 -22.95 -15.91 -18.57
N THR A 94 -23.78 -16.22 -17.57
CA THR A 94 -23.35 -16.96 -16.38
C THR A 94 -23.37 -18.48 -16.60
N ARG A 95 -23.85 -18.93 -17.80
CA ARG A 95 -23.72 -20.32 -18.23
C ARG A 95 -22.28 -20.66 -18.61
N ASP A 96 -21.92 -21.93 -18.54
CA ASP A 96 -20.64 -22.40 -19.05
C ASP A 96 -20.72 -22.63 -20.55
N VAL A 97 -20.27 -21.66 -21.34
CA VAL A 97 -20.22 -21.73 -22.81
C VAL A 97 -18.81 -21.31 -23.27
N GLU A 98 -18.34 -21.98 -24.32
CA GLU A 98 -17.16 -21.53 -25.05
C GLU A 98 -17.56 -20.36 -25.94
N GLY A 99 -16.91 -19.21 -25.80
CA GLY A 99 -17.29 -17.95 -26.42
C GLY A 99 -17.00 -17.90 -27.93
N ASP A 100 -17.69 -16.97 -28.59
CA ASP A 100 -17.46 -16.60 -29.99
C ASP A 100 -17.71 -15.09 -30.19
N GLY A 101 -17.86 -14.62 -31.41
CA GLY A 101 -18.11 -13.19 -31.71
C GLY A 101 -19.45 -12.63 -31.20
N THR A 102 -20.30 -13.42 -30.56
CA THR A 102 -21.64 -13.01 -30.11
C THR A 102 -21.89 -13.25 -28.61
N ILE A 103 -21.14 -14.17 -27.98
CA ILE A 103 -21.37 -14.58 -26.60
C ILE A 103 -20.06 -15.03 -25.92
N VAL A 104 -19.95 -14.80 -24.61
CA VAL A 104 -18.90 -15.40 -23.78
C VAL A 104 -19.40 -15.64 -22.36
N SER A 105 -18.93 -16.72 -21.73
CA SER A 105 -19.16 -16.96 -20.29
C SER A 105 -18.42 -15.96 -19.40
N VAL A 106 -18.91 -15.80 -18.16
CA VAL A 106 -18.26 -14.98 -17.13
C VAL A 106 -17.95 -15.81 -15.89
N SER A 107 -16.90 -15.45 -15.18
CA SER A 107 -16.45 -16.15 -13.95
C SER A 107 -17.48 -16.04 -12.82
N TYR A 108 -18.12 -14.87 -12.66
CA TYR A 108 -19.07 -14.62 -11.58
C TYR A 108 -20.48 -15.07 -11.91
N LYS A 109 -20.91 -16.17 -11.30
CA LYS A 109 -22.17 -16.86 -11.64
C LYS A 109 -23.45 -16.13 -11.20
N ASN A 110 -23.35 -15.11 -10.34
CA ASN A 110 -24.50 -14.29 -9.95
C ASN A 110 -24.60 -12.96 -10.72
N LEU A 111 -23.71 -12.69 -11.66
CA LEU A 111 -23.61 -11.40 -12.36
C LEU A 111 -24.95 -10.96 -12.97
N ALA A 112 -25.66 -11.88 -13.64
CA ALA A 112 -26.96 -11.58 -14.25
C ALA A 112 -28.07 -11.20 -13.25
N LYS A 113 -27.90 -11.51 -11.95
CA LYS A 113 -28.87 -11.14 -10.91
C LYS A 113 -28.60 -9.74 -10.32
N GLU A 114 -27.40 -9.20 -10.56
CA GLU A 114 -26.94 -7.96 -9.91
C GLU A 114 -26.83 -6.79 -10.88
N LEU A 115 -26.68 -7.06 -12.17
CA LEU A 115 -26.73 -6.04 -13.21
C LEU A 115 -28.16 -5.69 -13.63
N GLN A 116 -28.31 -4.51 -14.20
CA GLN A 116 -29.59 -4.01 -14.74
C GLN A 116 -29.36 -3.27 -16.07
N PRO A 117 -30.40 -3.12 -16.91
CA PRO A 117 -30.32 -2.29 -18.11
C PRO A 117 -29.78 -0.90 -17.83
N GLY A 118 -28.85 -0.43 -18.65
CA GLY A 118 -28.16 0.84 -18.49
C GLY A 118 -26.80 0.75 -17.78
N ASP A 119 -26.49 -0.37 -17.11
CA ASP A 119 -25.17 -0.56 -16.51
C ASP A 119 -24.07 -0.67 -17.56
N THR A 120 -22.85 -0.32 -17.17
CA THR A 120 -21.65 -0.42 -18.01
C THR A 120 -20.85 -1.66 -17.62
N ILE A 121 -20.36 -2.40 -18.61
CA ILE A 121 -19.36 -3.45 -18.44
C ILE A 121 -18.10 -3.02 -19.18
N LEU A 122 -16.98 -2.96 -18.47
CA LEU A 122 -15.67 -2.71 -19.04
C LEU A 122 -14.91 -4.03 -19.12
N VAL A 123 -14.20 -4.26 -20.22
CA VAL A 123 -13.40 -5.48 -20.42
C VAL A 123 -12.00 -5.09 -20.87
N ASN A 124 -11.02 -5.93 -20.53
CA ASN A 124 -9.62 -5.74 -20.90
C ASN A 124 -9.08 -4.37 -20.42
N ASN A 125 -9.16 -4.12 -19.12
CA ASN A 125 -8.74 -2.86 -18.47
C ASN A 125 -9.43 -1.61 -19.06
N GLY A 126 -10.72 -1.75 -19.43
CA GLY A 126 -11.51 -0.64 -19.95
C GLY A 126 -11.30 -0.33 -21.44
N LEU A 127 -10.45 -1.10 -22.14
CA LEU A 127 -10.21 -0.90 -23.58
C LEU A 127 -11.44 -1.22 -24.43
N VAL A 128 -12.31 -2.11 -23.96
CA VAL A 128 -13.59 -2.47 -24.62
C VAL A 128 -14.71 -2.20 -23.64
N SER A 129 -15.75 -1.49 -24.07
CA SER A 129 -16.86 -1.13 -23.21
C SER A 129 -18.21 -1.51 -23.79
N PHE A 130 -19.10 -1.95 -22.90
CA PHE A 130 -20.44 -2.40 -23.24
C PHE A 130 -21.48 -1.72 -22.37
N ARG A 131 -22.67 -1.50 -22.91
CA ARG A 131 -23.87 -1.10 -22.18
C ARG A 131 -24.84 -2.26 -22.10
N VAL A 132 -25.31 -2.57 -20.93
CA VAL A 132 -26.35 -3.57 -20.71
C VAL A 132 -27.67 -3.06 -21.30
N LEU A 133 -28.27 -3.84 -22.21
CA LEU A 133 -29.57 -3.55 -22.82
C LEU A 133 -30.71 -4.29 -22.12
N ALA A 134 -30.52 -5.58 -21.83
CA ALA A 134 -31.52 -6.43 -21.20
C ALA A 134 -30.85 -7.60 -20.45
N ILE A 135 -31.55 -8.13 -19.45
CA ILE A 135 -31.18 -9.36 -18.73
C ILE A 135 -32.25 -10.42 -19.04
N GLU A 136 -31.86 -11.54 -19.62
CA GLU A 136 -32.72 -12.63 -19.98
C GLU A 136 -32.27 -13.94 -19.30
N GLY A 137 -32.73 -14.15 -18.07
CA GLY A 137 -32.31 -15.30 -17.24
C GLY A 137 -30.83 -15.23 -16.84
N GLN A 138 -30.00 -16.03 -17.48
CA GLN A 138 -28.57 -16.07 -17.26
C GLN A 138 -27.77 -15.25 -18.27
N ASP A 139 -28.43 -14.65 -19.25
CA ASP A 139 -27.83 -13.91 -20.35
C ASP A 139 -27.97 -12.40 -20.15
N ILE A 140 -26.86 -11.69 -20.27
CA ILE A 140 -26.75 -10.24 -20.16
C ILE A 140 -26.50 -9.71 -21.57
N ARG A 141 -27.54 -9.22 -22.21
CA ARG A 141 -27.48 -8.66 -23.57
C ARG A 141 -26.95 -7.25 -23.53
N CYS A 142 -25.89 -7.02 -24.27
CA CYS A 142 -25.17 -5.74 -24.29
C CYS A 142 -25.00 -5.21 -25.71
N GLN A 143 -24.73 -3.93 -25.82
CA GLN A 143 -24.20 -3.27 -27.00
C GLN A 143 -22.80 -2.76 -26.72
N ALA A 144 -21.88 -3.04 -27.64
CA ALA A 144 -20.54 -2.47 -27.58
C ALA A 144 -20.61 -0.95 -27.83
N ILE A 145 -20.08 -0.18 -26.89
CA ILE A 145 -19.95 1.27 -27.00
C ILE A 145 -18.58 1.61 -27.59
N ILE A 146 -17.55 0.91 -27.12
CA ILE A 146 -16.19 0.94 -27.66
C ILE A 146 -15.83 -0.52 -27.95
N GLY A 147 -15.63 -0.84 -29.21
CA GLY A 147 -15.23 -2.16 -29.67
C GLY A 147 -13.73 -2.40 -29.48
N GLY A 148 -13.30 -3.59 -29.85
CA GLY A 148 -11.91 -3.99 -29.77
C GLY A 148 -11.74 -5.50 -29.72
N ASP A 149 -10.51 -5.91 -29.45
CA ASP A 149 -10.14 -7.31 -29.38
C ASP A 149 -10.38 -7.88 -27.97
N LEU A 150 -11.16 -8.94 -27.89
CA LEU A 150 -11.36 -9.76 -26.70
C LEU A 150 -10.64 -11.10 -26.86
N SER A 151 -9.87 -11.49 -25.84
CA SER A 151 -9.27 -12.81 -25.74
C SER A 151 -9.64 -13.50 -24.43
N ASP A 152 -9.13 -14.71 -24.23
CA ASP A 152 -9.43 -15.53 -23.06
C ASP A 152 -9.10 -14.82 -21.74
N HIS A 153 -9.98 -15.05 -20.76
CA HIS A 153 -9.78 -14.64 -19.36
C HIS A 153 -9.49 -13.15 -19.14
N LYS A 154 -10.04 -12.26 -19.96
CA LYS A 154 -9.89 -10.82 -19.78
C LYS A 154 -10.62 -10.32 -18.53
N SER A 155 -9.98 -9.37 -17.85
CA SER A 155 -10.58 -8.68 -16.71
C SER A 155 -11.87 -7.98 -17.07
N MET A 156 -12.82 -7.98 -16.15
CA MET A 156 -14.10 -7.28 -16.26
C MET A 156 -14.26 -6.36 -15.06
N SER A 157 -14.78 -5.15 -15.31
CA SER A 157 -15.08 -4.15 -14.30
C SER A 157 -16.49 -3.63 -14.50
N PHE A 158 -17.12 -3.21 -13.41
CA PHE A 158 -18.52 -2.78 -13.38
C PHE A 158 -18.62 -1.42 -12.67
N PRO A 159 -18.28 -0.31 -13.36
CA PRO A 159 -18.24 1.01 -12.76
C PRO A 159 -19.50 1.37 -11.97
N ASN A 160 -19.34 1.89 -10.78
CA ASN A 160 -20.42 2.26 -9.86
C ASN A 160 -21.31 1.10 -9.38
N LYS A 161 -20.85 -0.15 -9.47
CA LYS A 161 -21.56 -1.33 -8.93
C LYS A 161 -20.77 -1.98 -7.82
N VAL A 162 -21.47 -2.36 -6.76
CA VAL A 162 -20.95 -3.22 -5.69
C VAL A 162 -21.57 -4.58 -5.86
N LEU A 163 -20.79 -5.55 -6.31
CA LEU A 163 -21.25 -6.93 -6.48
C LEU A 163 -21.11 -7.69 -5.15
N LYS A 164 -22.09 -8.57 -4.87
CA LYS A 164 -22.18 -9.34 -3.61
C LYS A 164 -21.37 -10.64 -3.68
N GLN A 165 -20.09 -10.54 -3.92
CA GLN A 165 -19.19 -11.69 -3.92
C GLN A 165 -18.57 -11.88 -2.53
N THR A 166 -18.32 -13.13 -2.13
CA THR A 166 -17.51 -13.43 -0.94
C THR A 166 -16.10 -12.84 -1.14
N TYR A 167 -15.65 -12.05 -0.20
CA TYR A 167 -14.40 -11.29 -0.35
C TYR A 167 -13.19 -12.22 -0.51
N LEU A 168 -13.03 -13.22 0.38
CA LEU A 168 -11.90 -14.16 0.31
C LEU A 168 -12.22 -15.35 -0.59
N SER A 169 -11.54 -15.44 -1.72
CA SER A 169 -11.56 -16.63 -2.57
C SER A 169 -10.77 -17.80 -1.94
N GLU A 170 -11.03 -19.03 -2.40
CA GLU A 170 -10.26 -20.20 -1.95
C GLU A 170 -8.77 -20.10 -2.34
N GLN A 171 -8.45 -19.38 -3.42
CA GLN A 171 -7.07 -19.13 -3.80
C GLN A 171 -6.43 -18.10 -2.84
N ASP A 172 -7.11 -17.00 -2.54
CA ASP A 172 -6.59 -16.02 -1.57
C ASP A 172 -6.33 -16.66 -0.22
N LYS A 173 -7.20 -17.56 0.25
CA LYS A 173 -6.98 -18.29 1.50
C LYS A 173 -5.69 -19.11 1.48
N LYS A 174 -5.39 -19.80 0.36
CA LYS A 174 -4.13 -20.55 0.20
C LYS A 174 -2.92 -19.62 0.19
N ASP A 175 -3.02 -18.51 -0.52
CA ASP A 175 -1.96 -17.50 -0.60
C ASP A 175 -1.67 -16.87 0.77
N LEU A 176 -2.72 -16.57 1.54
CA LEU A 176 -2.61 -16.05 2.89
C LEU A 176 -1.95 -17.05 3.85
N LEU A 177 -2.30 -18.34 3.77
CA LEU A 177 -1.66 -19.38 4.57
C LEU A 177 -0.15 -19.45 4.26
N LEU A 178 0.24 -19.41 2.99
CA LEU A 178 1.66 -19.36 2.61
C LEU A 178 2.34 -18.12 3.20
N GLY A 179 1.68 -16.97 3.16
CA GLY A 179 2.18 -15.72 3.76
C GLY A 179 2.38 -15.81 5.26
N ILE A 180 1.43 -16.39 5.98
CA ILE A 180 1.49 -16.62 7.44
C ILE A 180 2.66 -17.52 7.79
N GLU A 181 2.77 -18.68 7.13
CA GLU A 181 3.83 -19.66 7.35
C GLU A 181 5.24 -19.08 7.10
N ASN A 182 5.35 -18.12 6.20
CA ASN A 182 6.62 -17.49 5.83
C ASN A 182 6.82 -16.10 6.43
N HIS A 183 6.01 -15.74 7.43
CA HIS A 183 6.17 -14.52 8.23
C HIS A 183 6.26 -13.24 7.39
N VAL A 184 5.32 -13.04 6.46
CA VAL A 184 5.19 -11.77 5.75
C VAL A 184 4.74 -10.67 6.72
N ASP A 185 5.13 -9.43 6.46
CA ASP A 185 4.89 -8.31 7.37
C ASP A 185 3.56 -7.59 7.08
N PHE A 186 3.15 -7.61 5.81
CA PHE A 186 1.94 -6.93 5.31
C PHE A 186 1.16 -7.84 4.36
N ILE A 187 -0.17 -7.70 4.40
CA ILE A 187 -1.08 -8.15 3.35
C ILE A 187 -1.67 -6.92 2.67
N ALA A 188 -1.42 -6.74 1.36
CA ALA A 188 -2.13 -5.80 0.53
C ALA A 188 -3.38 -6.49 -0.03
N ALA A 189 -4.53 -6.09 0.49
CA ALA A 189 -5.83 -6.71 0.23
C ALA A 189 -6.51 -6.05 -0.97
N SER A 190 -6.63 -6.77 -2.09
CA SER A 190 -7.16 -6.24 -3.35
C SER A 190 -8.68 -6.05 -3.33
N PHE A 191 -9.17 -5.05 -4.06
CA PHE A 191 -10.61 -4.75 -4.29
C PHE A 191 -11.43 -4.55 -3.02
N VAL A 192 -10.84 -3.98 -1.96
CA VAL A 192 -11.59 -3.64 -0.75
C VAL A 192 -12.66 -2.60 -1.04
N SER A 193 -13.90 -2.93 -0.72
CA SER A 193 -15.08 -2.09 -0.97
C SER A 193 -15.70 -1.54 0.31
N CYS A 194 -15.54 -2.26 1.43
CA CYS A 194 -16.13 -1.87 2.71
C CYS A 194 -15.32 -2.40 3.91
N LYS A 195 -15.71 -1.93 5.10
CA LYS A 195 -15.14 -2.37 6.37
C LYS A 195 -15.22 -3.89 6.59
N GLN A 196 -16.31 -4.53 6.13
CA GLN A 196 -16.52 -5.96 6.38
C GLN A 196 -15.46 -6.81 5.68
N ASP A 197 -15.02 -6.42 4.47
CA ASP A 197 -13.96 -7.12 3.73
C ASP A 197 -12.67 -7.25 4.57
N ILE A 198 -12.32 -6.17 5.28
CA ILE A 198 -11.14 -6.16 6.16
C ILE A 198 -11.38 -7.00 7.42
N LEU A 199 -12.59 -6.97 7.99
CA LEU A 199 -12.92 -7.77 9.17
C LEU A 199 -12.90 -9.27 8.86
N ASP A 200 -13.43 -9.70 7.71
CA ASP A 200 -13.39 -11.09 7.26
C ASP A 200 -11.93 -11.56 7.07
N LEU A 201 -11.08 -10.71 6.47
CA LEU A 201 -9.65 -10.99 6.34
C LEU A 201 -8.96 -11.09 7.71
N LYS A 202 -9.25 -10.18 8.64
CA LYS A 202 -8.69 -10.20 10.01
C LYS A 202 -9.11 -11.46 10.78
N GLU A 203 -10.35 -11.87 10.64
CA GLU A 203 -10.86 -13.11 11.26
C GLU A 203 -10.08 -14.32 10.70
N PHE A 204 -9.94 -14.41 9.39
CA PHE A 204 -9.18 -15.49 8.75
C PHE A 204 -7.71 -15.51 9.22
N LEU A 205 -7.02 -14.37 9.19
CA LEU A 205 -5.62 -14.27 9.65
C LEU A 205 -5.49 -14.67 11.12
N SER A 206 -6.38 -14.20 11.98
CA SER A 206 -6.36 -14.49 13.42
C SER A 206 -6.57 -15.97 13.69
N ALA A 207 -7.50 -16.61 12.99
CA ALA A 207 -7.78 -18.05 13.11
C ALA A 207 -6.60 -18.94 12.72
N HIS A 208 -5.68 -18.43 11.87
CA HIS A 208 -4.53 -19.19 11.35
C HIS A 208 -3.18 -18.70 11.88
N GLY A 209 -3.16 -17.90 12.95
CA GLY A 209 -1.90 -17.42 13.58
C GLY A 209 -1.28 -16.19 12.92
N GLY A 210 -1.93 -15.60 11.93
CA GLY A 210 -1.49 -14.39 11.21
C GLY A 210 -2.01 -13.07 11.80
N GLY A 211 -2.62 -13.06 12.99
CA GLY A 211 -3.26 -11.88 13.57
C GLY A 211 -2.32 -10.70 13.86
N SER A 212 -1.01 -10.90 13.78
CA SER A 212 -0.03 -9.82 13.91
C SER A 212 0.34 -9.17 12.59
N ILE A 213 -0.07 -9.67 11.43
CA ILE A 213 0.24 -9.12 10.11
C ILE A 213 -0.60 -7.86 9.90
N ASP A 214 0.03 -6.78 9.43
CA ASP A 214 -0.67 -5.52 9.16
C ASP A 214 -1.38 -5.59 7.79
N ILE A 215 -2.63 -5.09 7.71
CA ILE A 215 -3.41 -5.09 6.48
C ILE A 215 -3.36 -3.71 5.81
N ILE A 216 -3.07 -3.71 4.50
CA ILE A 216 -3.13 -2.56 3.61
C ILE A 216 -4.32 -2.75 2.67
N ALA A 217 -5.38 -1.98 2.85
CA ALA A 217 -6.55 -2.05 1.97
C ALA A 217 -6.26 -1.37 0.63
N LYS A 218 -6.41 -2.08 -0.48
CA LYS A 218 -6.26 -1.50 -1.82
C LYS A 218 -7.59 -0.88 -2.25
N ILE A 219 -7.56 0.42 -2.51
CA ILE A 219 -8.73 1.17 -2.97
C ILE A 219 -8.68 1.22 -4.48
N GLU A 220 -9.52 0.38 -5.09
CA GLU A 220 -9.54 0.05 -6.52
C GLU A 220 -10.91 0.28 -7.17
N ASN A 221 -11.91 0.70 -6.38
CA ASN A 221 -13.27 0.92 -6.84
C ASN A 221 -13.95 2.10 -6.10
N ARG A 222 -15.07 2.57 -6.64
CA ARG A 222 -15.84 3.69 -6.08
C ARG A 222 -16.31 3.43 -4.65
N ALA A 223 -16.76 2.22 -4.35
CA ALA A 223 -17.25 1.87 -3.02
C ALA A 223 -16.13 1.99 -1.95
N GLY A 224 -14.92 1.57 -2.27
CA GLY A 224 -13.76 1.75 -1.39
C GLY A 224 -13.43 3.21 -1.15
N VAL A 225 -13.59 4.08 -2.15
CA VAL A 225 -13.43 5.54 -2.00
C VAL A 225 -14.50 6.11 -1.07
N ASP A 226 -15.76 5.75 -1.27
CA ASP A 226 -16.90 6.28 -0.50
C ASP A 226 -16.87 5.80 0.97
N ASN A 227 -16.36 4.59 1.22
CA ASN A 227 -16.27 3.98 2.57
C ASN A 227 -14.90 4.17 3.22
N ILE A 228 -14.07 5.09 2.76
CA ILE A 228 -12.64 5.20 3.17
C ILE A 228 -12.45 5.38 4.68
N GLU A 229 -13.29 6.16 5.36
CA GLU A 229 -13.15 6.40 6.79
C GLU A 229 -13.40 5.14 7.62
N ASP A 230 -14.42 4.36 7.26
CA ASP A 230 -14.75 3.09 7.90
C ASP A 230 -13.67 2.03 7.66
N ILE A 231 -13.13 1.97 6.44
CA ILE A 231 -12.01 1.09 6.07
C ILE A 231 -10.76 1.46 6.88
N CYS A 232 -10.40 2.75 6.95
CA CYS A 232 -9.28 3.25 7.74
C CYS A 232 -9.39 2.92 9.23
N GLY A 233 -10.63 2.83 9.75
CA GLY A 233 -10.89 2.46 11.15
C GLY A 233 -10.49 1.03 11.51
N VAL A 234 -10.32 0.15 10.53
CA VAL A 234 -10.07 -1.28 10.73
C VAL A 234 -8.82 -1.83 10.02
N CYS A 235 -8.08 -1.03 9.27
CA CYS A 235 -6.84 -1.46 8.63
C CYS A 235 -5.64 -0.65 9.13
N GLU A 236 -4.43 -1.10 8.79
CA GLU A 236 -3.18 -0.44 9.19
C GLU A 236 -2.62 0.49 8.10
N GLY A 237 -3.19 0.44 6.91
CA GLY A 237 -2.85 1.31 5.79
C GLY A 237 -3.81 1.14 4.62
N ILE A 238 -3.75 2.06 3.66
CA ILE A 238 -4.42 1.92 2.37
C ILE A 238 -3.42 2.07 1.22
N MET A 239 -3.79 1.54 0.06
CA MET A 239 -3.08 1.76 -1.20
C MET A 239 -4.05 2.36 -2.22
N VAL A 240 -3.69 3.52 -2.75
CA VAL A 240 -4.37 4.12 -3.90
C VAL A 240 -3.81 3.43 -5.15
N ALA A 241 -4.50 2.40 -5.63
CA ALA A 241 -4.10 1.60 -6.79
C ALA A 241 -4.66 2.24 -8.07
N ARG A 242 -3.94 3.22 -8.59
CA ARG A 242 -4.45 4.13 -9.63
C ARG A 242 -4.82 3.44 -10.95
N GLY A 243 -4.10 2.37 -11.31
CA GLY A 243 -4.37 1.59 -12.51
C GLY A 243 -5.80 1.02 -12.50
N ASP A 244 -6.15 0.27 -11.45
CA ASP A 244 -7.46 -0.36 -11.32
C ASP A 244 -8.55 0.67 -10.99
N LEU A 245 -8.28 1.59 -10.06
CA LEU A 245 -9.21 2.66 -9.70
C LEU A 245 -9.56 3.55 -10.90
N GLY A 246 -8.59 3.83 -11.79
CA GLY A 246 -8.80 4.66 -12.99
C GLY A 246 -9.69 3.98 -14.06
N VAL A 247 -9.91 2.67 -13.95
CA VAL A 247 -10.91 1.95 -14.78
C VAL A 247 -12.31 2.06 -14.16
N GLU A 248 -12.39 2.07 -12.83
CA GLU A 248 -13.66 2.04 -12.07
C GLU A 248 -14.29 3.43 -11.86
N VAL A 249 -13.50 4.50 -11.94
CA VAL A 249 -13.97 5.88 -11.79
C VAL A 249 -13.65 6.70 -13.06
N PRO A 250 -14.37 7.79 -13.34
CA PRO A 250 -13.99 8.69 -14.42
C PRO A 250 -12.54 9.17 -14.24
N PHE A 251 -11.71 9.01 -15.27
CA PHE A 251 -10.27 9.35 -15.19
C PHE A 251 -10.02 10.81 -14.76
N THR A 252 -10.97 11.71 -15.05
CA THR A 252 -10.92 13.13 -14.65
C THR A 252 -11.04 13.34 -13.14
N GLU A 253 -11.63 12.38 -12.41
CA GLU A 253 -11.80 12.44 -10.94
C GLU A 253 -10.58 11.85 -10.19
N LEU A 254 -9.80 10.98 -10.83
CA LEU A 254 -8.73 10.23 -10.19
C LEU A 254 -7.72 11.10 -9.42
N PRO A 255 -7.22 12.25 -9.96
CA PRO A 255 -6.30 13.10 -9.21
C PRO A 255 -6.92 13.72 -7.94
N ALA A 256 -8.20 14.08 -7.99
CA ALA A 256 -8.92 14.62 -6.83
C ALA A 256 -9.14 13.54 -5.77
N ILE A 257 -9.54 12.34 -6.18
CA ILE A 257 -9.70 11.17 -5.31
C ILE A 257 -8.37 10.83 -4.62
N GLN A 258 -7.26 10.78 -5.34
CA GLN A 258 -5.93 10.54 -4.76
C GLN A 258 -5.63 11.53 -3.63
N LYS A 259 -5.82 12.83 -3.87
CA LYS A 259 -5.58 13.88 -2.88
C LYS A 259 -6.49 13.76 -1.66
N GLN A 260 -7.75 13.44 -1.88
CA GLN A 260 -8.72 13.19 -0.82
C GLN A 260 -8.30 12.00 0.04
N LEU A 261 -8.00 10.86 -0.57
CA LEU A 261 -7.59 9.64 0.13
C LEU A 261 -6.32 9.87 0.95
N ILE A 262 -5.28 10.48 0.37
CA ILE A 262 -4.03 10.79 1.08
C ILE A 262 -4.31 11.70 2.29
N THR A 263 -5.14 12.74 2.12
CA THR A 263 -5.47 13.67 3.19
C THR A 263 -6.25 12.99 4.31
N THR A 264 -7.29 12.24 3.97
CA THR A 264 -8.14 11.51 4.93
C THR A 264 -7.32 10.52 5.74
N CYS A 265 -6.50 9.69 5.08
CA CYS A 265 -5.65 8.71 5.75
C CYS A 265 -4.66 9.37 6.71
N ARG A 266 -4.01 10.46 6.30
CA ARG A 266 -3.08 11.19 7.14
C ARG A 266 -3.78 11.75 8.39
N LEU A 267 -4.97 12.33 8.24
CA LEU A 267 -5.74 12.88 9.37
C LEU A 267 -6.20 11.77 10.33
N LEU A 268 -6.51 10.59 9.84
CA LEU A 268 -6.92 9.43 10.65
C LEU A 268 -5.73 8.66 11.25
N GLY A 269 -4.51 8.88 10.76
CA GLY A 269 -3.30 8.18 11.22
C GLY A 269 -3.09 6.83 10.56
N THR A 270 -3.73 6.60 9.41
CA THR A 270 -3.57 5.42 8.57
C THR A 270 -2.47 5.68 7.54
N ARG A 271 -1.58 4.71 7.30
CA ARG A 271 -0.55 4.82 6.25
C ARG A 271 -1.23 4.86 4.89
N VAL A 272 -0.67 5.61 3.95
CA VAL A 272 -1.18 5.66 2.58
C VAL A 272 -0.06 5.44 1.58
N ILE A 273 -0.30 4.59 0.60
CA ILE A 273 0.63 4.24 -0.48
C ILE A 273 0.03 4.75 -1.78
N THR A 274 0.81 5.50 -2.55
CA THR A 274 0.44 5.87 -3.93
C THR A 274 1.12 4.90 -4.88
N ALA A 275 0.33 4.21 -5.69
CA ALA A 275 0.76 3.05 -6.45
C ALA A 275 0.37 3.12 -7.93
N THR A 276 1.12 2.41 -8.76
CA THR A 276 0.97 2.21 -10.21
C THR A 276 1.25 3.46 -11.05
N GLU A 277 1.77 3.26 -12.26
CA GLU A 277 2.03 4.32 -13.25
C GLU A 277 2.87 5.50 -12.71
N MET A 278 3.85 5.22 -11.83
CA MET A 278 4.68 6.25 -11.22
C MET A 278 5.87 6.65 -12.11
N LEU A 279 6.66 5.67 -12.56
CA LEU A 279 7.80 5.83 -13.47
C LEU A 279 7.71 4.80 -14.60
N GLU A 280 6.52 4.56 -15.13
CA GLU A 280 6.17 3.47 -16.06
C GLU A 280 7.10 3.42 -17.30
N SER A 281 7.50 4.59 -17.83
CA SER A 281 8.43 4.66 -18.96
C SER A 281 9.80 4.05 -18.63
N MET A 282 10.19 3.99 -17.35
CA MET A 282 11.45 3.36 -16.91
C MET A 282 11.45 1.83 -16.99
N ILE A 283 10.33 1.19 -17.30
CA ILE A 283 10.32 -0.22 -17.71
C ILE A 283 11.27 -0.42 -18.91
N GLN A 284 11.27 0.51 -19.86
CA GLN A 284 12.04 0.41 -21.09
C GLN A 284 13.17 1.45 -21.21
N ASN A 285 13.03 2.59 -20.54
CA ASN A 285 13.94 3.73 -20.67
C ASN A 285 14.76 3.95 -19.38
N PRO A 286 16.03 4.39 -19.50
CA PRO A 286 16.88 4.64 -18.31
C PRO A 286 16.52 5.93 -17.56
N ARG A 287 15.59 6.73 -18.08
CA ARG A 287 15.11 7.99 -17.47
C ARG A 287 13.61 8.13 -17.63
N PRO A 288 12.91 8.69 -16.63
CA PRO A 288 11.47 8.92 -16.71
C PRO A 288 11.15 10.14 -17.59
N THR A 289 9.89 10.27 -17.95
CA THR A 289 9.35 11.48 -18.55
C THR A 289 9.23 12.60 -17.50
N ARG A 290 9.11 13.85 -17.97
CA ARG A 290 8.88 15.00 -17.07
C ARG A 290 7.52 14.93 -16.36
N ALA A 291 6.51 14.35 -17.01
CA ALA A 291 5.19 14.13 -16.42
C ALA A 291 5.27 13.15 -15.24
N GLU A 292 6.00 12.05 -15.36
CA GLU A 292 6.21 11.07 -14.29
C GLU A 292 6.98 11.66 -13.11
N ILE A 293 8.03 12.46 -13.37
CA ILE A 293 8.74 13.19 -12.31
C ILE A 293 7.76 14.08 -11.53
N SER A 294 6.91 14.81 -12.25
CA SER A 294 5.90 15.69 -11.63
C SER A 294 4.86 14.89 -10.86
N ASP A 295 4.47 13.71 -11.32
CA ASP A 295 3.50 12.86 -10.65
C ASP A 295 4.05 12.31 -9.33
N VAL A 296 5.28 11.77 -9.33
CA VAL A 296 5.98 11.33 -8.10
C VAL A 296 6.08 12.49 -7.10
N ALA A 297 6.53 13.66 -7.56
CA ALA A 297 6.64 14.84 -6.72
C ALA A 297 5.27 15.27 -6.14
N ASN A 298 4.19 15.24 -6.94
CA ASN A 298 2.84 15.56 -6.47
C ASN A 298 2.37 14.60 -5.36
N ALA A 299 2.59 13.30 -5.50
CA ALA A 299 2.26 12.33 -4.44
C ALA A 299 2.98 12.64 -3.12
N VAL A 300 4.27 13.03 -3.19
CA VAL A 300 5.06 13.47 -2.03
C VAL A 300 4.53 14.79 -1.46
N TYR A 301 4.22 15.78 -2.30
CA TYR A 301 3.58 17.04 -1.88
C TYR A 301 2.23 16.81 -1.21
N ASP A 302 1.42 15.87 -1.70
CA ASP A 302 0.12 15.52 -1.09
C ASP A 302 0.29 14.92 0.31
N GLY A 303 1.46 14.35 0.60
CA GLY A 303 1.82 13.78 1.90
C GLY A 303 1.60 12.28 2.00
N THR A 304 1.73 11.54 0.90
CA THR A 304 1.71 10.07 0.91
C THR A 304 2.76 9.51 1.89
N SER A 305 2.51 8.32 2.45
CA SER A 305 3.49 7.65 3.32
C SER A 305 4.57 6.94 2.53
N ALA A 306 4.15 6.36 1.40
CA ALA A 306 5.02 5.63 0.50
C ALA A 306 4.58 5.78 -0.96
N ILE A 307 5.51 5.56 -1.86
CA ILE A 307 5.33 5.49 -3.32
C ILE A 307 5.79 4.11 -3.78
N MET A 308 5.15 3.56 -4.80
CA MET A 308 5.37 2.18 -5.21
C MET A 308 5.78 2.08 -6.68
N LEU A 309 6.81 1.27 -6.94
CA LEU A 309 7.22 0.81 -8.26
C LEU A 309 6.62 -0.58 -8.52
N SER A 310 6.03 -0.77 -9.68
CA SER A 310 5.38 -2.00 -10.14
C SER A 310 6.19 -2.69 -11.23
N GLY A 311 5.83 -2.49 -12.49
CA GLY A 311 6.52 -3.04 -13.64
C GLY A 311 7.98 -2.60 -13.75
N GLU A 312 8.28 -1.39 -13.30
CA GLU A 312 9.61 -0.76 -13.34
C GLU A 312 10.67 -1.62 -12.63
N THR A 313 10.31 -2.25 -11.52
CA THR A 313 11.20 -3.12 -10.74
C THR A 313 10.95 -4.61 -10.94
N ALA A 314 9.72 -5.00 -11.34
CA ALA A 314 9.37 -6.41 -11.52
C ALA A 314 9.88 -6.98 -12.85
N ALA A 315 9.77 -6.23 -13.94
CA ALA A 315 10.05 -6.67 -15.31
C ALA A 315 10.89 -5.66 -16.13
N GLY A 316 11.14 -4.48 -15.58
CA GLY A 316 11.85 -3.40 -16.25
C GLY A 316 13.32 -3.69 -16.48
N LYS A 317 13.91 -3.00 -17.44
CA LYS A 317 15.35 -3.10 -17.76
C LYS A 317 16.25 -2.40 -16.74
N TYR A 318 15.69 -1.49 -15.94
CA TYR A 318 16.46 -0.59 -15.09
C TYR A 318 15.95 -0.58 -13.62
N PRO A 319 15.81 -1.74 -12.94
CA PRO A 319 15.16 -1.80 -11.63
C PRO A 319 15.87 -0.97 -10.54
N VAL A 320 17.21 -0.98 -10.51
CA VAL A 320 17.98 -0.20 -9.51
C VAL A 320 17.86 1.29 -9.79
N GLN A 321 18.03 1.71 -11.06
CA GLN A 321 17.92 3.10 -11.45
C GLN A 321 16.52 3.67 -11.23
N ALA A 322 15.47 2.86 -11.37
CA ALA A 322 14.09 3.27 -11.06
C ALA A 322 13.94 3.62 -9.57
N VAL A 323 14.52 2.82 -8.67
CA VAL A 323 14.54 3.10 -7.24
C VAL A 323 15.36 4.36 -6.92
N GLU A 324 16.57 4.49 -7.48
CA GLU A 324 17.43 5.66 -7.32
C GLU A 324 16.73 6.94 -7.78
N THR A 325 16.10 6.88 -8.95
CA THR A 325 15.35 8.02 -9.52
C THR A 325 14.18 8.42 -8.61
N MET A 326 13.38 7.45 -8.18
CA MET A 326 12.26 7.69 -7.28
C MET A 326 12.72 8.27 -5.93
N ALA A 327 13.82 7.77 -5.39
CA ALA A 327 14.42 8.27 -4.17
C ALA A 327 14.87 9.73 -4.33
N ALA A 328 15.58 10.05 -5.41
CA ALA A 328 16.07 11.40 -5.68
C ALA A 328 14.92 12.41 -5.85
N ILE A 329 13.85 12.05 -6.57
CA ILE A 329 12.66 12.91 -6.72
C ILE A 329 12.01 13.17 -5.36
N ALA A 330 11.85 12.13 -4.54
CA ALA A 330 11.24 12.27 -3.22
C ALA A 330 12.10 13.16 -2.30
N GLU A 331 13.41 12.94 -2.24
CA GLU A 331 14.34 13.72 -1.41
C GLU A 331 14.37 15.20 -1.81
N GLU A 332 14.42 15.50 -3.10
CA GLU A 332 14.39 16.88 -3.60
C GLU A 332 13.05 17.54 -3.27
N THR A 333 11.94 16.85 -3.52
CA THR A 333 10.60 17.38 -3.24
C THR A 333 10.42 17.70 -1.75
N GLU A 334 10.89 16.83 -0.86
CA GLU A 334 10.78 17.00 0.59
C GLU A 334 11.47 18.27 1.12
N GLN A 335 12.54 18.74 0.47
CA GLN A 335 13.24 19.97 0.83
C GLN A 335 12.40 21.24 0.59
N HIS A 336 11.42 21.16 -0.33
CA HIS A 336 10.54 22.27 -0.68
C HIS A 336 9.20 22.25 0.07
N ILE A 337 9.00 21.31 1.00
CA ILE A 337 7.78 21.21 1.80
C ILE A 337 7.95 21.99 3.12
N HIS A 338 7.06 22.95 3.34
CA HIS A 338 6.99 23.72 4.61
C HIS A 338 6.23 22.90 5.66
N TYR A 339 6.87 21.86 6.21
CA TYR A 339 6.24 20.91 7.15
C TYR A 339 5.70 21.59 8.42
N GLU A 340 6.42 22.56 8.99
CA GLU A 340 5.98 23.29 10.18
C GLU A 340 4.68 24.05 9.91
N THR A 341 4.62 24.82 8.82
CA THR A 341 3.41 25.55 8.41
C THR A 341 2.24 24.59 8.20
N ARG A 342 2.52 23.44 7.56
CA ARG A 342 1.49 22.40 7.37
C ARG A 342 1.00 21.83 8.69
N PHE A 343 1.89 21.53 9.62
CA PHE A 343 1.55 21.02 10.96
C PHE A 343 0.64 22.03 11.69
N ARG A 344 1.02 23.30 11.73
CA ARG A 344 0.27 24.35 12.44
C ARG A 344 -1.09 24.67 11.80
N ASN A 345 -1.22 24.57 10.48
CA ASN A 345 -2.45 24.89 9.74
C ASN A 345 -3.42 23.70 9.64
N ASN A 346 -2.97 22.47 9.87
CA ASN A 346 -3.84 21.31 9.82
C ASN A 346 -4.72 21.21 11.08
N LYS A 347 -6.02 21.03 10.86
CA LYS A 347 -7.00 20.80 11.93
C LYS A 347 -7.03 19.30 12.26
N PHE A 348 -6.00 18.81 12.94
CA PHE A 348 -5.99 17.43 13.41
C PHE A 348 -7.10 17.17 14.44
N GLN A 349 -7.83 16.10 14.26
CA GLN A 349 -8.80 15.66 15.26
C GLN A 349 -8.06 14.84 16.32
N ILE A 350 -8.07 15.34 17.56
CA ILE A 350 -7.48 14.67 18.71
C ILE A 350 -8.59 13.87 19.40
N ARG A 351 -8.61 12.57 19.19
CA ARG A 351 -9.68 11.66 19.65
C ARG A 351 -9.29 10.78 20.85
N SER A 352 -8.00 10.71 21.17
CA SER A 352 -7.47 9.82 22.21
C SER A 352 -6.28 10.45 22.93
N LEU A 353 -5.92 9.87 24.09
CA LEU A 353 -4.70 10.26 24.82
C LEU A 353 -3.46 10.07 23.94
N LEU A 354 -3.40 8.99 23.18
CA LEU A 354 -2.29 8.72 22.25
C LEU A 354 -2.19 9.82 21.17
N ASP A 355 -3.31 10.30 20.65
CA ASP A 355 -3.33 11.42 19.70
C ASP A 355 -2.78 12.70 20.35
N ALA A 356 -3.24 13.01 21.57
CA ALA A 356 -2.84 14.21 22.31
C ALA A 356 -1.33 14.19 22.59
N ILE A 357 -0.79 13.10 23.11
CA ILE A 357 0.63 12.93 23.40
C ILE A 357 1.45 13.02 22.11
N SER A 358 1.05 12.32 21.07
CA SER A 358 1.77 12.33 19.79
C SER A 358 1.79 13.74 19.15
N HIS A 359 0.66 14.46 19.19
CA HIS A 359 0.57 15.84 18.69
C HIS A 359 1.45 16.79 19.51
N ALA A 360 1.36 16.72 20.85
CA ALA A 360 2.18 17.55 21.75
C ALA A 360 3.68 17.26 21.58
N THR A 361 4.07 15.98 21.39
CA THR A 361 5.44 15.58 21.09
C THR A 361 5.96 16.27 19.82
N CYS A 362 5.15 16.27 18.76
CA CYS A 362 5.49 16.90 17.48
C CYS A 362 5.59 18.42 17.60
N GLY A 363 4.63 19.07 18.28
CA GLY A 363 4.66 20.50 18.55
C GLY A 363 5.88 20.91 19.35
N MET A 364 6.16 20.18 20.43
CA MET A 364 7.36 20.43 21.26
C MET A 364 8.65 20.29 20.46
N ALA A 365 8.75 19.26 19.61
CA ALA A 365 9.96 19.06 18.79
C ALA A 365 10.21 20.25 17.84
N ILE A 366 9.14 20.81 17.25
CA ILE A 366 9.21 22.03 16.42
C ILE A 366 9.63 23.24 17.26
N ASP A 367 8.93 23.49 18.38
CA ASP A 367 9.11 24.70 19.19
C ASP A 367 10.52 24.83 19.79
N ILE A 368 11.15 23.71 20.17
CA ILE A 368 12.52 23.71 20.71
C ILE A 368 13.60 23.47 19.65
N GLY A 369 13.23 23.28 18.37
CA GLY A 369 14.17 22.95 17.29
C GLY A 369 14.89 21.61 17.52
N ALA A 370 14.16 20.59 17.99
CA ALA A 370 14.73 19.26 18.25
C ALA A 370 15.20 18.61 16.95
N LYS A 371 16.35 17.93 17.02
CA LYS A 371 16.95 17.20 15.89
C LYS A 371 16.30 15.82 15.66
N ALA A 372 15.73 15.24 16.73
CA ALA A 372 15.05 13.95 16.64
C ALA A 372 13.85 13.87 17.59
N ILE A 373 12.85 13.09 17.19
CA ILE A 373 11.85 12.53 18.08
C ILE A 373 12.16 11.04 18.23
N VAL A 374 12.36 10.57 19.46
CA VAL A 374 12.60 9.16 19.74
C VAL A 374 11.35 8.54 20.35
N VAL A 375 10.84 7.50 19.73
CA VAL A 375 9.58 6.86 20.13
C VAL A 375 9.84 5.42 20.52
N SER A 376 9.60 5.08 21.79
CA SER A 376 9.60 3.70 22.26
C SER A 376 8.20 3.10 22.13
N SER A 377 8.07 1.97 21.43
CA SER A 377 6.77 1.35 21.21
C SER A 377 6.87 -0.16 20.99
N ILE A 378 6.16 -0.95 21.81
CA ILE A 378 6.12 -2.41 21.69
C ILE A 378 5.42 -2.85 20.39
N SER A 379 4.32 -2.21 20.01
CA SER A 379 3.53 -2.56 18.81
C SER A 379 3.80 -1.67 17.60
N GLY A 380 4.65 -0.65 17.72
CA GLY A 380 4.87 0.36 16.68
C GLY A 380 3.73 1.39 16.53
N ARG A 381 2.61 1.26 17.25
CA ARG A 381 1.45 2.13 17.11
C ARG A 381 1.76 3.60 17.43
N THR A 382 2.47 3.87 18.52
CA THR A 382 2.89 5.24 18.91
C THR A 382 3.77 5.87 17.84
N VAL A 383 4.71 5.10 17.26
CA VAL A 383 5.58 5.58 16.18
C VAL A 383 4.75 6.01 14.97
N ARG A 384 3.76 5.19 14.57
CA ARG A 384 2.84 5.54 13.46
C ARG A 384 2.04 6.81 13.77
N MET A 385 1.56 6.96 15.00
CA MET A 385 0.78 8.13 15.41
C MET A 385 1.62 9.41 15.44
N VAL A 386 2.90 9.36 15.80
CA VAL A 386 3.82 10.49 15.66
C VAL A 386 4.10 10.78 14.19
N SER A 387 4.37 9.75 13.39
CA SER A 387 4.65 9.86 11.95
C SER A 387 3.53 10.56 11.16
N ARG A 388 2.24 10.38 11.55
CA ARG A 388 1.10 10.97 10.82
C ARG A 388 1.11 12.49 10.75
N PHE A 389 1.75 13.15 11.72
CA PHE A 389 1.77 14.61 11.81
C PHE A 389 2.72 15.26 10.81
N ARG A 390 3.59 14.48 10.15
CA ARG A 390 4.48 14.96 9.07
C ARG A 390 5.32 16.18 9.49
N VAL A 391 5.98 16.09 10.64
CA VAL A 391 6.86 17.15 11.13
C VAL A 391 8.23 17.14 10.44
N PRO A 392 8.97 18.28 10.42
CA PRO A 392 10.30 18.33 9.81
C PRO A 392 11.33 17.47 10.55
N THR A 393 11.15 17.27 11.85
CA THR A 393 12.04 16.49 12.71
C THR A 393 12.05 15.01 12.35
N ASP A 394 13.22 14.39 12.28
CA ASP A 394 13.35 12.95 12.02
C ASP A 394 12.88 12.12 13.22
N ILE A 395 12.29 10.95 12.93
CA ILE A 395 11.69 10.09 13.95
C ILE A 395 12.51 8.80 14.07
N VAL A 396 13.02 8.51 15.25
CA VAL A 396 13.64 7.22 15.57
C VAL A 396 12.60 6.34 16.25
N GLY A 397 12.21 5.26 15.58
CA GLY A 397 11.24 4.30 16.11
C GLY A 397 11.93 3.09 16.73
N MET A 398 11.95 3.00 18.07
CA MET A 398 12.52 1.88 18.78
C MET A 398 11.54 0.71 18.84
N ALA A 399 11.94 -0.44 18.31
CA ALA A 399 11.17 -1.67 18.27
C ALA A 399 11.87 -2.78 19.05
N THR A 400 11.11 -3.52 19.86
CA THR A 400 11.64 -4.64 20.68
C THR A 400 11.53 -6.00 19.99
N SER A 401 10.99 -6.04 18.78
CA SER A 401 10.91 -7.26 17.96
C SER A 401 11.20 -6.97 16.49
N LYS A 402 11.78 -7.96 15.79
CA LYS A 402 12.05 -7.87 14.34
C LYS A 402 10.77 -7.62 13.55
N ALA A 403 9.64 -8.24 13.92
CA ALA A 403 8.36 -8.05 13.25
C ALA A 403 7.90 -6.59 13.27
N VAL A 404 7.98 -5.91 14.41
CA VAL A 404 7.66 -4.48 14.52
C VAL A 404 8.70 -3.63 13.80
N TRP A 405 9.98 -3.99 13.89
CA TRP A 405 11.08 -3.30 13.21
C TRP A 405 10.89 -3.27 11.69
N TYR A 406 10.53 -4.40 11.08
CA TYR A 406 10.20 -4.47 9.65
C TYR A 406 8.96 -3.62 9.32
N LYS A 407 7.89 -3.73 10.09
CA LYS A 407 6.64 -2.98 9.83
C LYS A 407 6.80 -1.47 9.94
N LEU A 408 7.71 -0.99 10.77
CA LEU A 408 8.02 0.44 10.88
C LEU A 408 8.69 1.00 9.64
N ALA A 409 9.31 0.17 8.79
CA ALA A 409 9.91 0.59 7.52
C ALA A 409 8.90 1.25 6.56
N LEU A 410 7.60 0.97 6.67
CA LEU A 410 6.54 1.62 5.89
C LEU A 410 6.05 2.94 6.53
N SER A 411 6.58 3.36 7.66
CA SER A 411 6.13 4.58 8.33
C SER A 411 6.92 5.80 7.87
N TRP A 412 6.23 6.83 7.41
CA TRP A 412 6.83 8.06 6.89
C TRP A 412 7.75 8.73 7.93
N GLY A 413 8.94 9.16 7.51
CA GLY A 413 9.91 9.87 8.33
C GLY A 413 10.51 9.07 9.49
N VAL A 414 10.22 7.75 9.56
CA VAL A 414 10.71 6.89 10.65
C VAL A 414 11.99 6.17 10.24
N GLN A 415 12.99 6.23 11.10
CA GLN A 415 14.17 5.37 11.11
C GLN A 415 13.93 4.28 12.15
N PRO A 416 13.62 3.05 11.76
CA PRO A 416 13.43 1.96 12.71
C PRO A 416 14.77 1.53 13.34
N VAL A 417 14.78 1.31 14.64
CA VAL A 417 15.93 0.79 15.39
C VAL A 417 15.47 -0.40 16.23
N LEU A 418 16.15 -1.53 16.08
CA LEU A 418 15.90 -2.70 16.91
C LEU A 418 16.60 -2.52 18.26
N CYS A 419 15.89 -2.78 19.35
CA CYS A 419 16.43 -2.68 20.70
C CYS A 419 15.92 -3.82 21.58
N GLU A 420 16.55 -3.99 22.73
CA GLU A 420 16.10 -4.91 23.77
C GLU A 420 14.89 -4.34 24.53
N HIS A 421 14.22 -5.18 25.27
CA HIS A 421 13.20 -4.76 26.22
C HIS A 421 13.88 -4.26 27.49
N PHE A 422 13.51 -3.06 27.95
CA PHE A 422 14.08 -2.44 29.16
C PHE A 422 13.06 -2.49 30.29
N GLU A 423 13.55 -2.81 31.49
CA GLU A 423 12.69 -2.88 32.71
C GLU A 423 12.67 -1.55 33.48
N SER A 424 13.59 -0.63 33.18
CA SER A 424 13.69 0.68 33.81
C SER A 424 13.55 1.82 32.80
N THR A 425 12.76 2.83 33.17
CA THR A 425 12.58 4.04 32.36
C THR A 425 13.88 4.80 32.16
N ASP A 426 14.77 4.84 33.15
CA ASP A 426 16.08 5.53 33.03
C ASP A 426 17.00 4.80 32.06
N VAL A 427 17.00 3.46 32.11
CA VAL A 427 17.75 2.62 31.17
C VAL A 427 17.20 2.81 29.76
N LEU A 428 15.87 2.82 29.60
CA LEU A 428 15.22 3.11 28.31
C LEU A 428 15.67 4.46 27.74
N PHE A 429 15.70 5.53 28.56
CA PHE A 429 16.11 6.85 28.08
C PHE A 429 17.59 6.92 27.73
N TYR A 430 18.44 6.23 28.47
CA TYR A 430 19.87 6.12 28.12
C TYR A 430 20.04 5.49 26.73
N HIS A 431 19.38 4.35 26.48
CA HIS A 431 19.44 3.66 25.19
C HIS A 431 18.76 4.44 24.07
N ALA A 432 17.68 5.18 24.36
CA ALA A 432 16.99 6.03 23.38
C ALA A 432 17.91 7.16 22.87
N ARG A 433 18.66 7.82 23.77
CA ARG A 433 19.69 8.81 23.38
C ARG A 433 20.77 8.18 22.50
N LYS A 434 21.29 7.01 22.91
CA LYS A 434 22.31 6.29 22.15
C LYS A 434 21.81 5.90 20.76
N ALA A 435 20.59 5.37 20.67
CA ALA A 435 19.96 5.02 19.40
C ALA A 435 19.80 6.23 18.47
N ALA A 436 19.30 7.36 18.99
CA ALA A 436 19.18 8.59 18.23
C ALA A 436 20.53 9.12 17.72
N LYS A 437 21.54 9.14 18.63
CA LYS A 437 22.90 9.59 18.29
C LYS A 437 23.50 8.76 17.16
N GLN A 438 23.32 7.44 17.19
CA GLN A 438 23.86 6.54 16.18
C GLN A 438 23.07 6.61 14.86
N ALA A 439 21.73 6.54 14.92
CA ALA A 439 20.88 6.49 13.75
C ALA A 439 20.87 7.79 12.91
N LEU A 440 21.04 8.94 13.57
CA LEU A 440 20.97 10.26 12.93
C LEU A 440 22.27 11.07 13.03
N HIS A 441 23.36 10.47 13.49
CA HIS A 441 24.67 11.09 13.64
C HIS A 441 24.63 12.40 14.46
N LEU A 442 23.83 12.42 15.55
CA LEU A 442 23.65 13.60 16.39
C LEU A 442 24.94 13.93 17.18
N VAL A 443 25.15 15.21 17.41
CA VAL A 443 26.33 15.73 18.11
C VAL A 443 25.98 16.25 19.53
N PRO A 444 26.94 16.32 20.44
CA PRO A 444 26.70 16.92 21.76
C PRO A 444 26.08 18.32 21.65
N GLY A 445 25.05 18.56 22.46
CA GLY A 445 24.25 19.79 22.42
C GLY A 445 22.95 19.69 21.61
N ASP A 446 22.81 18.71 20.75
CA ASP A 446 21.53 18.48 20.01
C ASP A 446 20.40 18.11 20.98
N ARG A 447 19.24 18.77 20.81
CA ARG A 447 18.03 18.45 21.57
C ARG A 447 17.23 17.36 20.90
N ILE A 448 16.66 16.48 21.72
CA ILE A 448 15.74 15.42 21.29
C ILE A 448 14.50 15.42 22.15
N VAL A 449 13.37 14.96 21.58
CA VAL A 449 12.14 14.71 22.31
C VAL A 449 11.90 13.21 22.38
N LEU A 450 11.72 12.68 23.57
CA LEU A 450 11.46 11.28 23.85
C LEU A 450 9.97 11.09 24.16
N THR A 451 9.33 10.07 23.59
CA THR A 451 7.96 9.71 23.93
C THR A 451 7.76 8.19 23.97
N GLY A 452 6.82 7.75 24.76
CA GLY A 452 6.50 6.33 24.93
C GLY A 452 5.60 6.09 26.14
N GLY A 453 5.46 4.83 26.51
CA GLY A 453 4.86 4.42 27.79
C GLY A 453 5.92 4.25 28.87
N THR A 454 5.54 4.39 30.13
CA THR A 454 6.35 3.92 31.26
C THR A 454 6.52 2.41 31.19
N VAL A 455 7.65 1.91 31.65
CA VAL A 455 8.04 0.49 31.52
C VAL A 455 7.24 -0.38 32.50
N ASN A 456 6.03 -0.75 32.10
CA ASN A 456 5.16 -1.67 32.87
C ASN A 456 4.62 -2.84 32.03
N GLY A 457 5.25 -3.10 30.87
CA GLY A 457 4.99 -4.32 30.07
C GLY A 457 3.68 -4.35 29.28
N THR A 458 2.81 -3.33 29.39
CA THR A 458 1.53 -3.29 28.65
C THR A 458 1.61 -2.39 27.41
N SER A 459 1.21 -2.92 26.26
CA SER A 459 1.09 -2.13 25.03
C SER A 459 -0.07 -1.13 25.14
N GLY A 460 0.12 0.10 24.61
CA GLY A 460 -0.94 1.10 24.52
C GLY A 460 -0.88 2.21 25.59
N ASN A 461 0.06 2.18 26.52
CA ASN A 461 0.21 3.15 27.62
C ASN A 461 1.15 4.32 27.30
N THR A 462 1.04 4.93 26.12
CA THR A 462 1.82 6.14 25.81
C THR A 462 1.33 7.30 26.68
N ASN A 463 2.18 7.73 27.63
CA ASN A 463 1.81 8.71 28.65
C ASN A 463 2.93 9.67 29.05
N LEU A 464 4.04 9.66 28.27
CA LEU A 464 5.25 10.40 28.61
C LEU A 464 5.74 11.23 27.42
N ILE A 465 6.17 12.47 27.73
CA ILE A 465 7.01 13.30 26.86
C ILE A 465 8.19 13.79 27.71
N ARG A 466 9.41 13.64 27.20
CA ARG A 466 10.63 14.13 27.83
C ARG A 466 11.50 14.82 26.81
N VAL A 467 12.07 15.97 27.18
CA VAL A 467 13.14 16.62 26.43
C VAL A 467 14.48 16.21 27.02
N ASP A 468 15.43 15.92 26.17
CA ASP A 468 16.81 15.60 26.57
C ASP A 468 17.83 16.22 25.60
N THR A 469 19.08 16.27 26.01
CA THR A 469 20.17 16.79 25.19
C THR A 469 21.25 15.71 25.03
N ILE A 470 21.74 15.55 23.80
CA ILE A 470 22.83 14.61 23.50
C ILE A 470 24.13 15.08 24.21
N GLN A 471 24.75 14.14 24.89
CA GLN A 471 26.01 14.31 25.58
C GLN A 471 27.18 13.80 24.74
#